data_7b874563b532a29eec72e5e537f3b9c7
#
_entry.id   7b874563b532a29eec72e5e537f3b9c7
#
_cell.length_a   1.000
_cell.length_b   1.000
_cell.length_c   1.000
_cell.angle_alpha   90.00
_cell.angle_beta   90.00
_cell.angle_gamma   90.00
#
_symmetry.space_group_name_H-M   'P 1'
#
loop_
_entity.id
_entity.type
_entity.pdbx_description
1 polymer ?
#
loop_
_entity_poly.entity_id
_entity_poly.type
_entity_poly.pdbx_seq_one_letter_code
_entity_poly.pdbx_strand_id
1 'polypeptide(L)'
;MYKQQSAIGKIIVIFLLILFTINGVVFATSDPVIDKDKTLDISAIDAFMTKEIDRLHIPGASLAIVKENQVEYLQGYGVSKPDGTKMTPQTPIVIGSVSKSFTALAIMQLVEQGKLHLDDTVSSILPTFQLANKEEAKKITILHLLNHTSGLSTYDGQLAISNGDQTLQEHVKTLATIKLASPVGSQYEYSNLNYNLLGAVIEEVTNTSYKEYVEEHIFKPLAMHNSYADPKDDRNNTSATGYQTVFGFKMPTKQLIHRGTVSSGYLLSSAEDMANYMIAQLNNGHFNGKNILSPNAMNKLHHPFAFIGDSTYYAMGWEVKNAIISHNGWTENTYSKVLLDKEYGISLQINAMDYFNLNEYDAIVNGLHQLVHQEQPSLSNSKPFLKYILFDLLLAIIIALIVRSIYRLFNRKKPKVTTFQLAFQWFSLAVFNLLLPSFVLIAFPQLFGPLSTVTLFAPGIGHLLFIIPVSLLIIGLITLVQYLLKKPIFASRLPGNN
;
A
#
# COMPACT_ATOMS: atom_id res chain seq x y z
N MET A 1 -39.31 3.85 -18.65
CA MET A 1 -38.80 3.69 -17.27
C MET A 1 -38.15 2.32 -17.03
N TYR A 2 -38.66 1.25 -17.59
CA TYR A 2 -38.29 -0.14 -17.40
C TYR A 2 -36.83 -0.50 -17.82
N LYS A 3 -36.46 -0.07 -19.02
CA LYS A 3 -35.12 -0.40 -19.59
C LYS A 3 -33.94 0.24 -18.86
N GLN A 4 -34.11 1.28 -18.07
CA GLN A 4 -33.05 2.10 -17.51
C GLN A 4 -32.60 1.75 -16.10
N GLN A 5 -33.50 1.27 -15.22
CA GLN A 5 -33.10 0.75 -13.91
C GLN A 5 -32.35 -0.59 -14.04
N SER A 6 -32.71 -1.39 -15.04
CA SER A 6 -31.96 -2.57 -15.46
C SER A 6 -30.56 -2.22 -15.99
N ALA A 7 -30.39 -1.05 -16.62
CA ALA A 7 -29.10 -0.62 -17.15
C ALA A 7 -28.14 -0.17 -16.02
N ILE A 8 -28.62 0.58 -15.03
CA ILE A 8 -27.79 0.98 -13.86
C ILE A 8 -27.28 -0.24 -13.12
N GLY A 9 -28.14 -1.22 -12.85
CA GLY A 9 -27.76 -2.45 -12.17
C GLY A 9 -26.72 -3.27 -12.93
N LYS A 10 -26.88 -3.41 -14.24
CA LYS A 10 -25.91 -4.10 -15.09
C LYS A 10 -24.57 -3.34 -15.15
N ILE A 11 -24.59 -2.02 -15.22
CA ILE A 11 -23.40 -1.19 -15.26
C ILE A 11 -22.63 -1.27 -13.92
N ILE A 12 -23.32 -1.26 -12.78
CA ILE A 12 -22.68 -1.39 -11.46
C ILE A 12 -22.10 -2.79 -11.25
N VAL A 13 -22.78 -3.85 -11.69
CA VAL A 13 -22.26 -5.23 -11.66
C VAL A 13 -21.05 -5.38 -12.58
N ILE A 14 -21.08 -4.79 -13.79
CA ILE A 14 -19.93 -4.78 -14.70
C ILE A 14 -18.76 -3.98 -14.09
N PHE A 15 -19.04 -2.87 -13.40
CA PHE A 15 -18.02 -2.09 -12.70
C PHE A 15 -17.33 -2.90 -11.58
N LEU A 16 -18.09 -3.60 -10.76
CA LEU A 16 -17.54 -4.50 -9.74
C LEU A 16 -16.75 -5.65 -10.36
N LEU A 17 -17.22 -6.22 -11.47
CA LEU A 17 -16.51 -7.28 -12.20
C LEU A 17 -15.22 -6.79 -12.86
N ILE A 18 -15.18 -5.58 -13.42
CA ILE A 18 -13.97 -4.98 -14.00
C ILE A 18 -12.90 -4.72 -12.92
N LEU A 19 -13.28 -4.37 -11.69
CA LEU A 19 -12.36 -4.24 -10.56
C LEU A 19 -11.71 -5.60 -10.16
N PHE A 20 -12.36 -6.73 -10.47
CA PHE A 20 -11.89 -8.08 -10.07
C PHE A 20 -11.14 -8.85 -11.17
N THR A 21 -11.17 -8.44 -12.45
CA THR A 21 -10.64 -9.25 -13.56
C THR A 21 -9.21 -8.93 -14.02
N ILE A 22 -8.46 -8.10 -13.29
CA ILE A 22 -7.14 -7.65 -13.74
C ILE A 22 -6.01 -8.29 -12.91
N ASN A 23 -5.98 -9.62 -12.84
CA ASN A 23 -4.78 -10.32 -12.34
C ASN A 23 -4.59 -11.63 -13.12
N GLY A 24 -3.53 -11.70 -13.90
CA GLY A 24 -3.08 -12.94 -14.50
C GLY A 24 -2.14 -12.75 -15.69
N VAL A 25 -0.83 -12.71 -15.44
CA VAL A 25 0.19 -12.92 -16.49
C VAL A 25 1.11 -14.02 -16.00
N VAL A 26 1.16 -15.09 -16.77
CA VAL A 26 2.05 -16.24 -16.55
C VAL A 26 3.33 -16.00 -17.35
N PHE A 27 4.49 -16.16 -16.71
CA PHE A 27 5.80 -16.05 -17.35
C PHE A 27 6.39 -17.44 -17.58
N ALA A 28 6.97 -17.63 -18.77
CA ALA A 28 7.79 -18.80 -19.09
C ALA A 28 9.26 -18.42 -18.92
N THR A 29 10.02 -19.24 -18.19
CA THR A 29 11.45 -19.05 -17.95
C THR A 29 12.27 -19.99 -18.81
N SER A 30 13.28 -19.45 -19.49
CA SER A 30 14.42 -20.21 -20.06
C SER A 30 15.68 -19.78 -19.32
N ASP A 31 16.49 -20.74 -18.86
CA ASP A 31 17.76 -20.47 -18.17
C ASP A 31 18.79 -19.87 -19.13
N PRO A 32 19.38 -18.70 -18.84
CA PRO A 32 20.41 -18.09 -19.68
C PRO A 32 21.83 -18.55 -19.28
N VAL A 33 22.70 -18.61 -20.25
CA VAL A 33 24.15 -18.77 -20.05
C VAL A 33 24.72 -17.40 -19.66
N ILE A 34 25.20 -17.24 -18.46
CA ILE A 34 25.72 -15.99 -17.90
C ILE A 34 27.21 -15.86 -18.29
N ASP A 35 27.55 -14.82 -19.04
CA ASP A 35 28.92 -14.36 -19.29
C ASP A 35 29.31 -13.33 -18.21
N LYS A 36 30.21 -13.71 -17.28
CA LYS A 36 30.50 -12.97 -16.04
C LYS A 36 31.33 -11.69 -16.20
N ASP A 37 31.86 -11.39 -17.38
CA ASP A 37 32.84 -10.30 -17.61
C ASP A 37 32.30 -9.06 -18.32
N LYS A 38 30.98 -8.95 -18.56
CA LYS A 38 30.43 -7.80 -19.24
C LYS A 38 30.06 -6.66 -18.31
N THR A 39 30.49 -5.45 -18.68
CA THR A 39 30.08 -4.20 -18.02
C THR A 39 28.59 -3.94 -18.20
N LEU A 40 27.98 -3.26 -17.23
CA LEU A 40 26.58 -2.84 -17.25
C LEU A 40 26.28 -1.99 -18.51
N ASP A 41 25.21 -2.31 -19.23
CA ASP A 41 24.75 -1.49 -20.37
C ASP A 41 23.93 -0.31 -19.86
N ILE A 42 24.65 0.77 -19.53
CA ILE A 42 24.05 2.02 -19.03
C ILE A 42 23.07 2.61 -20.04
N SER A 43 23.37 2.53 -21.35
CA SER A 43 22.50 3.08 -22.39
C SER A 43 21.17 2.35 -22.48
N ALA A 44 21.19 1.02 -22.31
CA ALA A 44 19.96 0.22 -22.28
C ALA A 44 19.12 0.53 -21.04
N ILE A 45 19.76 0.72 -19.88
CA ILE A 45 19.07 1.11 -18.63
C ILE A 45 18.42 2.49 -18.77
N ASP A 46 19.15 3.49 -19.27
CA ASP A 46 18.62 4.84 -19.48
C ASP A 46 17.44 4.87 -20.46
N ALA A 47 17.59 4.16 -21.59
CA ALA A 47 16.53 4.05 -22.57
C ALA A 47 15.27 3.36 -22.02
N PHE A 48 15.46 2.29 -21.24
CA PHE A 48 14.37 1.57 -20.57
C PHE A 48 13.68 2.46 -19.56
N MET A 49 14.42 3.10 -18.64
CA MET A 49 13.88 3.99 -17.62
C MET A 49 13.13 5.17 -18.22
N THR A 50 13.71 5.84 -19.21
CA THR A 50 13.06 6.98 -19.89
C THR A 50 11.72 6.55 -20.51
N LYS A 51 11.71 5.40 -21.20
CA LYS A 51 10.49 4.86 -21.83
C LYS A 51 9.41 4.55 -20.81
N GLU A 52 9.75 3.92 -19.67
CA GLU A 52 8.78 3.55 -18.66
C GLU A 52 8.28 4.76 -17.88
N ILE A 53 9.12 5.75 -17.58
CA ILE A 53 8.76 7.03 -16.98
C ILE A 53 7.74 7.77 -17.85
N ASP A 54 8.02 7.87 -19.16
CA ASP A 54 7.09 8.53 -20.11
C ASP A 54 5.78 7.75 -20.23
N ARG A 55 5.84 6.41 -20.34
CA ARG A 55 4.66 5.54 -20.47
C ARG A 55 3.71 5.65 -19.28
N LEU A 56 4.28 5.76 -18.07
CA LEU A 56 3.53 5.79 -16.80
C LEU A 56 3.27 7.21 -16.28
N HIS A 57 3.73 8.23 -17.02
CA HIS A 57 3.66 9.65 -16.60
C HIS A 57 4.21 9.86 -15.19
N ILE A 58 5.39 9.28 -14.91
CA ILE A 58 6.07 9.42 -13.61
C ILE A 58 6.72 10.80 -13.54
N PRO A 59 6.38 11.65 -12.54
CA PRO A 59 6.97 12.99 -12.44
C PRO A 59 8.47 12.94 -12.18
N GLY A 60 8.92 12.05 -11.30
CA GLY A 60 10.32 11.85 -11.00
C GLY A 60 10.61 10.48 -10.38
N ALA A 61 11.80 9.99 -10.67
CA ALA A 61 12.32 8.74 -10.11
C ALA A 61 13.82 8.86 -9.84
N SER A 62 14.33 8.11 -8.88
CA SER A 62 15.75 7.90 -8.65
C SER A 62 16.07 6.42 -8.58
N LEU A 63 17.18 6.04 -9.20
CA LEU A 63 17.63 4.66 -9.36
C LEU A 63 19.04 4.49 -8.84
N ALA A 64 19.26 3.43 -8.06
CA ALA A 64 20.57 2.93 -7.70
C ALA A 64 20.70 1.47 -8.12
N ILE A 65 21.82 1.11 -8.73
CA ILE A 65 22.24 -0.26 -9.01
C ILE A 65 23.62 -0.46 -8.40
N VAL A 66 23.73 -1.50 -7.58
CA VAL A 66 24.99 -1.90 -6.97
C VAL A 66 25.34 -3.32 -7.40
N LYS A 67 26.63 -3.62 -7.51
CA LYS A 67 27.14 -4.97 -7.72
C LYS A 67 28.17 -5.27 -6.63
N GLU A 68 27.92 -6.32 -5.84
CA GLU A 68 28.79 -6.66 -4.72
C GLU A 68 29.06 -5.46 -3.81
N ASN A 69 30.27 -4.89 -3.84
CA ASN A 69 30.73 -3.77 -3.00
C ASN A 69 30.70 -2.41 -3.71
N GLN A 70 30.24 -2.33 -4.94
CA GLN A 70 30.40 -1.16 -5.79
C GLN A 70 29.07 -0.61 -6.26
N VAL A 71 29.01 0.70 -6.33
CA VAL A 71 27.91 1.40 -7.00
C VAL A 71 28.20 1.42 -8.49
N GLU A 72 27.37 0.71 -9.26
CA GLU A 72 27.49 0.61 -10.72
C GLU A 72 26.73 1.73 -11.44
N TYR A 73 25.60 2.16 -10.85
CA TYR A 73 24.75 3.15 -11.47
C TYR A 73 23.95 3.96 -10.45
N LEU A 74 23.93 5.28 -10.62
CA LEU A 74 23.14 6.23 -9.83
C LEU A 74 22.59 7.31 -10.77
N GLN A 75 21.25 7.44 -10.84
CA GLN A 75 20.63 8.43 -11.72
C GLN A 75 19.29 8.92 -11.15
N GLY A 76 19.04 10.23 -11.30
CA GLY A 76 17.74 10.85 -11.10
C GLY A 76 17.09 11.17 -12.45
N TYR A 77 15.79 10.96 -12.54
CA TYR A 77 14.96 11.20 -13.73
C TYR A 77 13.83 12.14 -13.41
N GLY A 78 13.49 13.02 -14.34
CA GLY A 78 12.35 13.94 -14.19
C GLY A 78 12.56 15.01 -13.13
N VAL A 79 11.50 15.29 -12.35
CA VAL A 79 11.48 16.38 -11.37
C VAL A 79 11.18 15.89 -9.96
N SER A 80 11.85 16.49 -8.98
CA SER A 80 11.61 16.27 -7.56
C SER A 80 10.48 17.14 -7.02
N LYS A 81 10.24 18.32 -7.65
CA LYS A 81 9.25 19.30 -7.20
C LYS A 81 8.44 19.88 -8.35
N PRO A 82 7.24 20.43 -8.06
CA PRO A 82 6.37 21.04 -9.07
C PRO A 82 6.98 22.30 -9.75
N ASP A 83 7.97 22.94 -9.12
CA ASP A 83 8.66 24.10 -9.66
C ASP A 83 9.71 23.76 -10.74
N GLY A 84 9.86 22.47 -11.07
CA GLY A 84 10.82 22.01 -12.07
C GLY A 84 12.18 21.62 -11.50
N THR A 85 12.39 21.65 -10.17
CA THR A 85 13.61 21.16 -9.53
C THR A 85 13.85 19.70 -9.93
N LYS A 86 15.05 19.40 -10.44
CA LYS A 86 15.38 18.07 -10.97
C LYS A 86 15.48 17.04 -9.86
N MET A 87 15.08 15.79 -10.18
CA MET A 87 15.38 14.64 -9.36
C MET A 87 16.86 14.29 -9.48
N THR A 88 17.50 14.01 -8.34
CA THR A 88 18.90 13.57 -8.27
C THR A 88 18.99 12.29 -7.45
N PRO A 89 20.11 11.54 -7.52
CA PRO A 89 20.33 10.39 -6.65
C PRO A 89 20.36 10.73 -5.15
N GLN A 90 20.63 11.99 -4.80
CA GLN A 90 20.66 12.51 -3.43
C GLN A 90 19.29 13.00 -2.93
N THR A 91 18.28 13.05 -3.80
CA THR A 91 16.94 13.53 -3.42
C THR A 91 16.24 12.50 -2.52
N PRO A 92 15.92 12.83 -1.25
CA PRO A 92 15.21 11.90 -0.38
C PRO A 92 13.76 11.72 -0.80
N ILE A 93 13.26 10.49 -0.69
CA ILE A 93 11.87 10.10 -0.90
C ILE A 93 11.42 9.24 0.29
N VAL A 94 10.14 9.30 0.69
CA VAL A 94 9.60 8.38 1.68
C VAL A 94 9.55 6.98 1.06
N ILE A 95 10.25 6.03 1.70
CA ILE A 95 10.48 4.69 1.12
C ILE A 95 9.39 3.67 1.47
N GLY A 96 8.29 4.13 2.08
CA GLY A 96 7.17 3.23 2.39
C GLY A 96 7.62 2.01 3.21
N SER A 97 7.02 0.86 2.94
CA SER A 97 7.28 -0.37 3.70
C SER A 97 8.71 -0.93 3.57
N VAL A 98 9.57 -0.40 2.69
CA VAL A 98 11.02 -0.70 2.73
C VAL A 98 11.60 -0.30 4.09
N SER A 99 11.01 0.66 4.81
CA SER A 99 11.33 1.01 6.20
C SER A 99 11.37 -0.19 7.15
N LYS A 100 10.55 -1.22 6.88
CA LYS A 100 10.51 -2.44 7.71
C LYS A 100 11.83 -3.19 7.76
N SER A 101 12.58 -3.20 6.65
CA SER A 101 13.90 -3.84 6.62
C SER A 101 14.90 -3.17 7.56
N PHE A 102 14.83 -1.84 7.69
CA PHE A 102 15.64 -1.09 8.65
C PHE A 102 15.24 -1.37 10.11
N THR A 103 13.94 -1.46 10.38
CA THR A 103 13.43 -1.81 11.71
C THR A 103 13.83 -3.22 12.09
N ALA A 104 13.75 -4.18 11.17
CA ALA A 104 14.20 -5.55 11.40
C ALA A 104 15.72 -5.62 11.65
N LEU A 105 16.52 -4.85 10.88
CA LEU A 105 17.95 -4.72 11.10
C LEU A 105 18.25 -4.18 12.53
N ALA A 106 17.54 -3.13 12.97
CA ALA A 106 17.67 -2.57 14.31
C ALA A 106 17.35 -3.60 15.41
N ILE A 107 16.27 -4.35 15.27
CA ILE A 107 15.91 -5.45 16.19
C ILE A 107 17.01 -6.50 16.21
N MET A 108 17.52 -6.92 15.05
CA MET A 108 18.57 -7.93 14.99
C MET A 108 19.91 -7.45 15.58
N GLN A 109 20.22 -6.14 15.52
CA GLN A 109 21.35 -5.56 16.25
C GLN A 109 21.17 -5.70 17.77
N LEU A 110 19.95 -5.44 18.29
CA LEU A 110 19.64 -5.61 19.71
C LEU A 110 19.70 -7.07 20.16
N VAL A 111 19.26 -7.99 19.28
CA VAL A 111 19.36 -9.44 19.51
C VAL A 111 20.83 -9.88 19.57
N GLU A 112 21.66 -9.40 18.65
CA GLU A 112 23.11 -9.71 18.63
C GLU A 112 23.84 -9.16 19.86
N GLN A 113 23.41 -7.99 20.37
CA GLN A 113 23.94 -7.40 21.61
C GLN A 113 23.43 -8.10 22.87
N GLY A 114 22.57 -9.11 22.77
CA GLY A 114 21.96 -9.80 23.91
C GLY A 114 21.00 -8.95 24.74
N LYS A 115 20.53 -7.81 24.19
CA LYS A 115 19.55 -6.92 24.82
C LYS A 115 18.10 -7.38 24.61
N LEU A 116 17.88 -8.25 23.65
CA LEU A 116 16.58 -8.75 23.21
C LEU A 116 16.73 -10.19 22.71
N HIS A 117 15.71 -11.02 22.92
CA HIS A 117 15.61 -12.34 22.32
C HIS A 117 14.38 -12.41 21.38
N LEU A 118 14.47 -13.20 20.31
CA LEU A 118 13.36 -13.33 19.35
C LEU A 118 12.11 -13.94 19.98
N ASP A 119 12.27 -14.75 21.02
CA ASP A 119 11.18 -15.41 21.77
C ASP A 119 10.65 -14.54 22.92
N ASP A 120 11.24 -13.38 23.19
CA ASP A 120 10.70 -12.45 24.19
C ASP A 120 9.28 -12.02 23.80
N THR A 121 8.37 -12.02 24.77
CA THR A 121 7.00 -11.57 24.52
C THR A 121 6.92 -10.04 24.51
N VAL A 122 6.12 -9.49 23.62
CA VAL A 122 5.92 -8.04 23.52
C VAL A 122 5.44 -7.46 24.84
N SER A 123 4.56 -8.16 25.56
CA SER A 123 4.01 -7.72 26.84
C SER A 123 5.02 -7.74 27.99
N SER A 124 6.12 -8.51 27.90
CA SER A 124 7.21 -8.45 28.87
C SER A 124 8.12 -7.25 28.70
N ILE A 125 8.18 -6.71 27.48
CA ILE A 125 9.03 -5.55 27.12
C ILE A 125 8.23 -4.25 27.19
N LEU A 126 7.00 -4.25 26.67
CA LEU A 126 6.10 -3.08 26.65
C LEU A 126 4.96 -3.28 27.65
N PRO A 127 5.08 -2.83 28.91
CA PRO A 127 4.00 -3.00 29.92
C PRO A 127 2.69 -2.34 29.53
N THR A 128 2.73 -1.34 28.67
CA THR A 128 1.54 -0.61 28.17
C THR A 128 0.82 -1.33 27.03
N PHE A 129 1.45 -2.37 26.44
CA PHE A 129 0.86 -3.15 25.34
C PHE A 129 -0.28 -4.02 25.86
N GLN A 130 -1.45 -3.81 25.31
CA GLN A 130 -2.65 -4.58 25.58
C GLN A 130 -3.45 -4.77 24.30
N LEU A 131 -4.17 -5.89 24.22
CA LEU A 131 -5.20 -6.16 23.22
C LEU A 131 -6.53 -6.43 23.91
N ALA A 132 -7.63 -6.48 23.16
CA ALA A 132 -8.95 -6.82 23.68
C ALA A 132 -8.96 -8.17 24.42
N ASN A 133 -8.18 -9.15 23.96
CA ASN A 133 -7.89 -10.40 24.67
C ASN A 133 -6.45 -10.34 25.22
N LYS A 134 -6.32 -10.11 26.54
CA LYS A 134 -5.05 -9.98 27.23
C LYS A 134 -4.24 -11.28 27.25
N GLU A 135 -4.88 -12.44 27.27
CA GLU A 135 -4.17 -13.73 27.27
C GLU A 135 -3.56 -14.03 25.89
N GLU A 136 -4.20 -13.65 24.82
CA GLU A 136 -3.60 -13.75 23.48
C GLU A 136 -2.47 -12.74 23.28
N ALA A 137 -2.57 -11.53 23.84
CA ALA A 137 -1.50 -10.53 23.78
C ALA A 137 -0.18 -11.04 24.39
N LYS A 138 -0.24 -11.83 25.47
CA LYS A 138 0.91 -12.42 26.15
C LYS A 138 1.66 -13.45 25.30
N LYS A 139 1.07 -13.97 24.24
CA LYS A 139 1.69 -14.99 23.36
C LYS A 139 2.48 -14.38 22.20
N ILE A 140 2.31 -13.08 21.94
CA ILE A 140 2.95 -12.41 20.82
C ILE A 140 4.42 -12.18 21.16
N THR A 141 5.33 -12.75 20.37
CA THR A 141 6.79 -12.58 20.50
C THR A 141 7.33 -11.61 19.45
N ILE A 142 8.57 -11.19 19.64
CA ILE A 142 9.33 -10.39 18.66
C ILE A 142 9.38 -11.10 17.30
N LEU A 143 9.62 -12.44 17.30
CA LEU A 143 9.64 -13.23 16.07
C LEU A 143 8.30 -13.21 15.33
N HIS A 144 7.18 -13.27 16.05
CA HIS A 144 5.84 -13.16 15.45
C HIS A 144 5.63 -11.80 14.78
N LEU A 145 6.09 -10.70 15.39
CA LEU A 145 6.00 -9.37 14.80
C LEU A 145 6.86 -9.25 13.54
N LEU A 146 8.13 -9.68 13.60
CA LEU A 146 9.07 -9.61 12.48
C LEU A 146 8.56 -10.33 11.23
N ASN A 147 7.83 -11.44 11.40
CA ASN A 147 7.37 -12.30 10.31
C ASN A 147 5.87 -12.20 10.02
N HIS A 148 5.18 -11.20 10.57
CA HIS A 148 3.75 -11.01 10.36
C HIS A 148 2.87 -12.24 10.71
N THR A 149 3.23 -12.94 11.78
CA THR A 149 2.47 -14.10 12.30
C THR A 149 1.85 -13.85 13.67
N SER A 150 1.72 -12.59 14.07
CA SER A 150 1.16 -12.18 15.36
C SER A 150 -0.36 -12.33 15.46
N GLY A 151 -1.05 -12.47 14.33
CA GLY A 151 -2.52 -12.44 14.26
C GLY A 151 -3.12 -11.02 14.21
N LEU A 152 -2.30 -9.96 14.23
CA LEU A 152 -2.76 -8.58 14.03
C LEU A 152 -3.20 -8.38 12.57
N SER A 153 -4.40 -7.82 12.35
CA SER A 153 -5.01 -7.75 11.02
C SER A 153 -4.36 -6.73 10.10
N THR A 154 -4.41 -6.99 8.80
CA THR A 154 -4.08 -6.02 7.75
C THR A 154 -4.99 -4.81 7.83
N TYR A 155 -6.29 -5.03 8.09
CA TYR A 155 -7.30 -3.98 8.21
C TYR A 155 -6.94 -2.94 9.28
N ASP A 156 -6.63 -3.40 10.51
CA ASP A 156 -6.26 -2.52 11.62
C ASP A 156 -4.91 -1.82 11.34
N GLY A 157 -3.98 -2.52 10.69
CA GLY A 157 -2.70 -1.95 10.25
C GLY A 157 -2.85 -0.83 9.22
N GLN A 158 -3.82 -0.93 8.33
CA GLN A 158 -4.16 0.12 7.38
C GLN A 158 -4.91 1.28 8.06
N LEU A 159 -5.84 0.97 8.97
CA LEU A 159 -6.59 1.98 9.71
C LEU A 159 -5.67 2.86 10.55
N ALA A 160 -4.61 2.29 11.11
CA ALA A 160 -3.60 3.01 11.89
C ALA A 160 -2.95 4.18 11.15
N ILE A 161 -2.81 4.08 9.82
CA ILE A 161 -2.28 5.18 8.98
C ILE A 161 -3.22 6.39 9.01
N SER A 162 -4.51 6.20 9.25
CA SER A 162 -5.50 7.29 9.27
C SER A 162 -5.60 7.97 10.64
N ASN A 163 -4.91 7.49 11.69
CA ASN A 163 -5.06 7.98 13.06
C ASN A 163 -4.30 9.28 13.38
N GLY A 164 -3.63 9.87 12.38
CA GLY A 164 -2.89 11.12 12.56
C GLY A 164 -1.50 10.96 13.18
N ASP A 165 -0.86 12.09 13.50
CA ASP A 165 0.51 12.13 14.02
C ASP A 165 0.54 11.80 15.53
N GLN A 166 0.77 10.54 15.85
CA GLN A 166 0.98 10.02 17.21
C GLN A 166 2.45 9.58 17.37
N THR A 167 2.94 9.51 18.59
CA THR A 167 4.21 8.83 18.89
C THR A 167 4.03 7.31 18.83
N LEU A 168 5.12 6.54 18.73
CA LEU A 168 5.07 5.08 18.80
C LEU A 168 4.43 4.59 20.10
N GLN A 169 4.77 5.19 21.24
CA GLN A 169 4.21 4.82 22.55
C GLN A 169 2.71 5.17 22.68
N GLU A 170 2.27 6.29 22.12
CA GLU A 170 0.84 6.62 22.05
C GLU A 170 0.10 5.64 21.16
N HIS A 171 0.70 5.26 20.02
CA HIS A 171 0.13 4.27 19.11
C HIS A 171 -0.06 2.91 19.80
N VAL A 172 0.91 2.42 20.58
CA VAL A 172 0.79 1.16 21.34
C VAL A 172 -0.46 1.16 22.25
N LYS A 173 -0.78 2.28 22.90
CA LYS A 173 -1.95 2.40 23.78
C LYS A 173 -3.27 2.28 23.02
N THR A 174 -3.31 2.66 21.73
CA THR A 174 -4.54 2.55 20.92
C THR A 174 -4.92 1.10 20.60
N LEU A 175 -3.99 0.14 20.76
CA LEU A 175 -4.22 -1.25 20.44
C LEU A 175 -5.09 -2.01 21.44
N ALA A 176 -5.39 -1.42 22.60
CA ALA A 176 -6.13 -2.08 23.69
C ALA A 176 -7.51 -2.63 23.30
N THR A 177 -8.13 -2.11 22.25
CA THR A 177 -9.43 -2.56 21.73
C THR A 177 -9.33 -3.50 20.52
N ILE A 178 -8.13 -3.68 19.98
CA ILE A 178 -7.89 -4.52 18.79
C ILE A 178 -8.07 -6.01 19.15
N LYS A 179 -8.75 -6.73 18.26
CA LYS A 179 -8.88 -8.19 18.33
C LYS A 179 -7.98 -8.82 17.27
N LEU A 180 -7.34 -9.94 17.62
CA LEU A 180 -6.59 -10.69 16.62
C LEU A 180 -7.55 -11.29 15.57
N ALA A 181 -7.14 -11.25 14.31
CA ALA A 181 -7.85 -11.85 13.18
C ALA A 181 -7.64 -13.37 13.12
N SER A 182 -6.50 -13.85 13.64
CA SER A 182 -6.12 -15.26 13.69
C SER A 182 -5.35 -15.58 14.98
N PRO A 183 -5.27 -16.85 15.41
CA PRO A 183 -4.41 -17.24 16.51
C PRO A 183 -2.94 -16.90 16.25
N VAL A 184 -2.23 -16.51 17.31
CA VAL A 184 -0.78 -16.20 17.24
C VAL A 184 -0.01 -17.37 16.68
N GLY A 185 0.87 -17.12 15.69
CA GLY A 185 1.73 -18.11 15.04
C GLY A 185 1.02 -19.00 14.00
N SER A 186 -0.30 -18.85 13.79
CA SER A 186 -1.05 -19.78 12.95
C SER A 186 -0.93 -19.54 11.46
N GLN A 187 -0.79 -18.28 11.03
CA GLN A 187 -0.71 -17.89 9.64
C GLN A 187 -0.04 -16.52 9.46
N TYR A 188 0.41 -16.28 8.23
CA TYR A 188 0.87 -14.97 7.81
C TYR A 188 -0.31 -14.01 7.60
N GLU A 189 -0.19 -12.80 8.16
CA GLU A 189 -1.07 -11.68 7.88
C GLU A 189 -0.30 -10.36 7.99
N TYR A 190 -0.03 -9.73 6.83
CA TYR A 190 0.73 -8.48 6.77
C TYR A 190 0.01 -7.36 7.53
N SER A 191 0.66 -6.78 8.55
CA SER A 191 0.09 -5.67 9.30
C SER A 191 1.18 -4.66 9.70
N ASN A 192 0.93 -3.37 9.43
CA ASN A 192 1.82 -2.30 9.85
C ASN A 192 1.96 -2.23 11.38
N LEU A 193 0.94 -2.67 12.13
CA LEU A 193 0.98 -2.70 13.59
C LEU A 193 2.16 -3.51 14.13
N ASN A 194 2.55 -4.60 13.44
CA ASN A 194 3.70 -5.40 13.83
C ASN A 194 4.96 -4.55 13.92
N TYR A 195 5.25 -3.76 12.90
CA TYR A 195 6.46 -2.95 12.83
C TYR A 195 6.36 -1.66 13.64
N ASN A 196 5.16 -1.13 13.87
CA ASN A 196 4.94 -0.04 14.82
C ASN A 196 5.28 -0.51 16.25
N LEU A 197 4.87 -1.72 16.62
CA LEU A 197 5.24 -2.34 17.90
C LEU A 197 6.76 -2.58 18.01
N LEU A 198 7.41 -3.06 16.92
CA LEU A 198 8.87 -3.23 16.91
C LEU A 198 9.60 -1.90 17.10
N GLY A 199 9.10 -0.81 16.51
CA GLY A 199 9.64 0.53 16.77
C GLY A 199 9.53 0.94 18.23
N ALA A 200 8.37 0.70 18.87
CA ALA A 200 8.18 0.97 20.30
C ALA A 200 9.06 0.07 21.18
N VAL A 201 9.29 -1.18 20.79
CA VAL A 201 10.23 -2.11 21.46
C VAL A 201 11.66 -1.57 21.41
N ILE A 202 12.11 -1.03 20.26
CA ILE A 202 13.43 -0.41 20.16
C ILE A 202 13.56 0.74 21.16
N GLU A 203 12.55 1.63 21.23
CA GLU A 203 12.57 2.76 22.17
C GLU A 203 12.65 2.29 23.63
N GLU A 204 11.85 1.28 24.00
CA GLU A 204 11.82 0.77 25.40
C GLU A 204 13.14 0.10 25.80
N VAL A 205 13.69 -0.76 24.93
CA VAL A 205 14.92 -1.51 25.22
C VAL A 205 16.15 -0.61 25.25
N THR A 206 16.16 0.45 24.46
CA THR A 206 17.34 1.34 24.32
C THR A 206 17.24 2.60 25.16
N ASN A 207 16.06 2.95 25.64
CA ASN A 207 15.74 4.22 26.28
C ASN A 207 16.14 5.45 25.42
N THR A 208 16.09 5.30 24.08
CA THR A 208 16.29 6.35 23.09
C THR A 208 15.14 6.33 22.09
N SER A 209 14.90 7.43 21.36
CA SER A 209 13.86 7.41 20.33
C SER A 209 14.25 6.45 19.19
N TYR A 210 13.24 5.88 18.52
CA TYR A 210 13.45 5.07 17.29
C TYR A 210 14.30 5.83 16.26
N LYS A 211 14.05 7.12 16.11
CA LYS A 211 14.80 8.01 15.25
C LYS A 211 16.29 8.00 15.61
N GLU A 212 16.61 8.34 16.85
CA GLU A 212 18.02 8.41 17.32
C GLU A 212 18.72 7.06 17.14
N TYR A 213 18.01 5.96 17.43
CA TYR A 213 18.61 4.65 17.25
C TYR A 213 18.97 4.35 15.79
N VAL A 214 18.04 4.56 14.87
CA VAL A 214 18.24 4.27 13.44
C VAL A 214 19.31 5.19 12.84
N GLU A 215 19.30 6.47 13.20
CA GLU A 215 20.28 7.44 12.72
C GLU A 215 21.70 7.11 13.20
N GLU A 216 21.90 6.79 14.47
CA GLU A 216 23.23 6.52 15.03
C GLU A 216 23.74 5.10 14.70
N HIS A 217 22.85 4.10 14.64
CA HIS A 217 23.28 2.70 14.51
C HIS A 217 23.14 2.13 13.10
N ILE A 218 22.42 2.82 12.20
CA ILE A 218 22.24 2.37 10.80
C ILE A 218 22.67 3.45 9.82
N PHE A 219 22.05 4.64 9.83
CA PHE A 219 22.32 5.65 8.81
C PHE A 219 23.77 6.16 8.85
N LYS A 220 24.24 6.55 10.01
CA LYS A 220 25.60 7.08 10.19
C LYS A 220 26.70 6.04 9.88
N PRO A 221 26.65 4.76 10.36
CA PRO A 221 27.62 3.76 9.98
C PRO A 221 27.65 3.44 8.48
N LEU A 222 26.49 3.56 7.80
CA LEU A 222 26.36 3.34 6.37
C LEU A 222 26.57 4.60 5.52
N ALA A 223 26.98 5.72 6.13
CA ALA A 223 27.14 7.01 5.45
C ALA A 223 25.88 7.46 4.65
N MET A 224 24.70 7.21 5.21
CA MET A 224 23.41 7.58 4.64
C MET A 224 23.05 9.03 5.04
N HIS A 225 23.63 10.00 4.34
CA HIS A 225 23.58 11.41 4.73
C HIS A 225 22.29 12.12 4.30
N ASN A 226 21.52 11.52 3.38
CA ASN A 226 20.26 12.02 2.86
C ASN A 226 19.08 11.12 3.29
N SER A 227 19.20 10.50 4.48
CA SER A 227 18.18 9.65 5.07
C SER A 227 17.74 10.21 6.42
N TYR A 228 16.44 10.17 6.67
CA TYR A 228 15.82 10.76 7.86
C TYR A 228 14.78 9.81 8.45
N ALA A 229 14.77 9.68 9.76
CA ALA A 229 13.73 8.95 10.47
C ALA A 229 12.59 9.86 10.97
N ASP A 230 12.69 11.17 10.81
CA ASP A 230 11.60 12.13 10.96
C ASP A 230 11.63 13.09 9.75
N PRO A 231 10.54 13.22 8.98
CA PRO A 231 10.47 14.17 7.86
C PRO A 231 10.78 15.61 8.24
N LYS A 232 10.63 15.98 9.53
CA LYS A 232 10.95 17.34 10.03
C LYS A 232 12.44 17.62 10.05
N ASP A 233 13.29 16.62 9.93
CA ASP A 233 14.75 16.79 9.91
C ASP A 233 15.29 17.20 8.54
N ASP A 234 14.50 17.06 7.48
CA ASP A 234 14.78 17.67 6.18
C ASP A 234 14.57 19.20 6.24
N ARG A 235 15.40 19.87 7.06
CA ARG A 235 15.30 21.31 7.30
C ARG A 235 15.52 22.17 6.06
N ASN A 236 16.22 21.62 5.08
CA ASN A 236 16.50 22.30 3.81
C ASN A 236 15.41 22.01 2.76
N ASN A 237 14.37 21.22 3.13
CA ASN A 237 13.31 20.82 2.22
C ASN A 237 13.89 20.23 0.92
N THR A 238 14.84 19.29 1.05
CA THR A 238 15.51 18.63 -0.08
C THR A 238 14.72 17.44 -0.62
N SER A 239 13.80 16.91 0.16
CA SER A 239 12.97 15.79 -0.22
C SER A 239 12.04 16.10 -1.40
N ALA A 240 11.72 15.06 -2.15
CA ALA A 240 10.82 15.17 -3.28
C ALA A 240 9.37 15.42 -2.81
N THR A 241 8.65 16.24 -3.56
CA THR A 241 7.19 16.32 -3.47
C THR A 241 6.58 15.05 -4.01
N GLY A 242 5.73 14.39 -3.23
CA GLY A 242 4.98 13.22 -3.68
C GLY A 242 3.76 13.59 -4.52
N TYR A 243 3.37 12.70 -5.42
CA TYR A 243 2.20 12.88 -6.30
C TYR A 243 1.21 11.75 -6.12
N GLN A 244 -0.07 12.09 -6.05
CA GLN A 244 -1.17 11.12 -6.09
C GLN A 244 -1.83 11.10 -7.45
N THR A 245 -2.31 9.92 -7.86
CA THR A 245 -3.08 9.82 -9.10
C THR A 245 -4.56 10.07 -8.80
N VAL A 246 -5.09 11.15 -9.38
CA VAL A 246 -6.50 11.56 -9.27
C VAL A 246 -7.11 11.55 -10.66
N PHE A 247 -8.01 10.59 -10.93
CA PHE A 247 -8.63 10.42 -12.27
C PHE A 247 -7.58 10.34 -13.40
N GLY A 248 -6.50 9.61 -13.19
CA GLY A 248 -5.41 9.45 -14.15
C GLY A 248 -4.36 10.57 -14.19
N PHE A 249 -4.58 11.68 -13.49
CA PHE A 249 -3.65 12.82 -13.44
C PHE A 249 -2.77 12.76 -12.20
N LYS A 250 -1.47 13.01 -12.36
CA LYS A 250 -0.53 13.11 -11.24
C LYS A 250 -0.61 14.51 -10.60
N MET A 251 -1.16 14.55 -9.40
CA MET A 251 -1.37 15.80 -8.63
C MET A 251 -0.37 15.84 -7.46
N PRO A 252 0.40 16.94 -7.30
CA PRO A 252 1.30 17.08 -6.16
C PRO A 252 0.50 17.15 -4.86
N THR A 253 0.95 16.44 -3.85
CA THR A 253 0.30 16.38 -2.54
C THR A 253 1.32 16.46 -1.42
N LYS A 254 0.87 16.96 -0.27
CA LYS A 254 1.72 17.03 0.91
C LYS A 254 1.89 15.63 1.51
N GLN A 255 3.14 15.26 1.80
CA GLN A 255 3.44 14.03 2.54
C GLN A 255 2.83 14.09 3.94
N LEU A 256 2.18 13.02 4.35
CA LEU A 256 1.69 12.88 5.72
C LEU A 256 2.86 12.70 6.70
N ILE A 257 2.67 13.20 7.91
CA ILE A 257 3.63 13.02 9.00
C ILE A 257 3.01 12.01 9.97
N HIS A 258 3.68 10.88 10.15
CA HIS A 258 3.21 9.77 10.96
C HIS A 258 4.34 9.21 11.82
N ARG A 259 4.67 9.86 12.95
CA ARG A 259 5.71 9.37 13.85
C ARG A 259 5.42 7.99 14.44
N GLY A 260 4.16 7.67 14.70
CA GLY A 260 3.73 6.36 15.21
C GLY A 260 3.75 5.23 14.20
N THR A 261 4.04 5.52 12.91
CA THR A 261 4.15 4.53 11.86
C THR A 261 5.48 4.62 11.10
N VAL A 262 6.42 5.42 11.59
CA VAL A 262 7.74 5.63 10.94
C VAL A 262 8.49 4.30 10.77
N SER A 263 8.47 3.44 11.78
CA SER A 263 9.13 2.14 11.78
C SER A 263 8.51 1.12 10.82
N SER A 264 7.28 1.34 10.41
CA SER A 264 6.60 0.47 9.45
C SER A 264 6.56 1.02 8.01
N GLY A 265 6.79 2.36 7.81
CA GLY A 265 6.56 2.85 6.46
C GLY A 265 6.87 4.33 6.16
N TYR A 266 7.56 5.07 7.01
CA TYR A 266 7.75 6.50 6.79
C TYR A 266 9.20 7.01 6.98
N LEU A 267 10.20 6.12 6.83
CA LEU A 267 11.58 6.58 6.66
C LEU A 267 11.75 7.29 5.32
N LEU A 268 12.59 8.31 5.28
CA LEU A 268 13.06 8.95 4.05
C LEU A 268 14.45 8.44 3.74
N SER A 269 14.72 8.20 2.46
CA SER A 269 16.07 7.86 2.00
C SER A 269 16.26 8.30 0.54
N SER A 270 17.51 8.53 0.15
CA SER A 270 17.91 8.79 -1.22
C SER A 270 18.37 7.50 -1.92
N ALA A 271 18.43 7.53 -3.27
CA ALA A 271 18.95 6.38 -4.01
C ALA A 271 20.46 6.13 -3.70
N GLU A 272 21.23 7.18 -3.50
CA GLU A 272 22.64 7.09 -3.10
C GLU A 272 22.78 6.39 -1.73
N ASP A 273 21.98 6.77 -0.75
CA ASP A 273 22.00 6.15 0.57
C ASP A 273 21.50 4.70 0.52
N MET A 274 20.48 4.43 -0.30
CA MET A 274 19.99 3.06 -0.50
C MET A 274 21.04 2.19 -1.18
N ALA A 275 21.94 2.73 -2.03
CA ALA A 275 23.08 1.99 -2.56
C ALA A 275 23.99 1.49 -1.42
N ASN A 276 24.33 2.35 -0.47
CA ASN A 276 25.13 1.97 0.69
C ASN A 276 24.46 0.88 1.54
N TYR A 277 23.14 1.03 1.75
CA TYR A 277 22.34 0.03 2.45
C TYR A 277 22.34 -1.33 1.73
N MET A 278 22.13 -1.34 0.41
CA MET A 278 22.14 -2.57 -0.40
C MET A 278 23.52 -3.24 -0.40
N ILE A 279 24.62 -2.47 -0.48
CA ILE A 279 25.99 -2.99 -0.36
C ILE A 279 26.15 -3.72 0.98
N ALA A 280 25.71 -3.13 2.09
CA ALA A 280 25.78 -3.80 3.38
C ALA A 280 24.95 -5.09 3.43
N GLN A 281 23.76 -5.12 2.82
CA GLN A 281 22.92 -6.31 2.75
C GLN A 281 23.57 -7.43 1.94
N LEU A 282 24.14 -7.12 0.76
CA LEU A 282 24.82 -8.08 -0.11
C LEU A 282 26.10 -8.63 0.53
N ASN A 283 26.79 -7.82 1.31
CA ASN A 283 28.07 -8.18 1.97
C ASN A 283 27.90 -8.70 3.40
N ASN A 284 26.78 -9.35 3.68
CA ASN A 284 26.53 -9.98 4.98
C ASN A 284 26.74 -9.03 6.18
N GLY A 285 26.31 -7.79 6.05
CA GLY A 285 26.40 -6.76 7.08
C GLY A 285 27.68 -5.94 7.09
N HIS A 286 28.59 -6.16 6.13
CA HIS A 286 29.86 -5.43 6.04
C HIS A 286 29.75 -4.23 5.10
N PHE A 287 30.19 -3.04 5.58
CA PHE A 287 30.27 -1.82 4.78
C PHE A 287 31.46 -0.96 5.22
N ASN A 288 32.34 -0.59 4.30
CA ASN A 288 33.48 0.30 4.51
C ASN A 288 34.31 -0.03 5.79
N GLY A 289 34.67 -1.31 5.95
CA GLY A 289 35.47 -1.78 7.08
C GLY A 289 34.72 -1.91 8.42
N LYS A 290 33.37 -1.72 8.42
CA LYS A 290 32.52 -1.86 9.61
C LYS A 290 31.49 -2.97 9.41
N ASN A 291 31.17 -3.68 10.48
CA ASN A 291 30.05 -4.59 10.51
C ASN A 291 28.87 -3.90 11.20
N ILE A 292 27.74 -3.76 10.47
CA ILE A 292 26.49 -3.27 11.05
C ILE A 292 25.67 -4.39 11.68
N LEU A 293 25.93 -5.62 11.24
CA LEU A 293 25.36 -6.86 11.76
C LEU A 293 26.32 -8.01 11.40
N SER A 294 26.39 -9.07 12.20
CA SER A 294 27.23 -10.24 11.86
C SER A 294 26.64 -11.03 10.67
N PRO A 295 27.48 -11.77 9.92
CA PRO A 295 27.00 -12.62 8.83
C PRO A 295 25.93 -13.62 9.25
N ASN A 296 26.04 -14.20 10.45
CA ASN A 296 25.04 -15.13 10.96
C ASN A 296 23.69 -14.46 11.22
N ALA A 297 23.68 -13.25 11.79
CA ALA A 297 22.45 -12.50 12.05
C ALA A 297 21.83 -11.98 10.73
N MET A 298 22.65 -11.57 9.75
CA MET A 298 22.19 -11.17 8.41
C MET A 298 21.52 -12.35 7.68
N ASN A 299 22.12 -13.54 7.73
CA ASN A 299 21.53 -14.76 7.17
C ASN A 299 20.18 -15.10 7.82
N LYS A 300 20.05 -14.91 9.15
CA LYS A 300 18.76 -15.08 9.83
C LYS A 300 17.72 -14.07 9.37
N LEU A 301 18.13 -12.81 9.16
CA LEU A 301 17.26 -11.73 8.68
C LEU A 301 16.66 -12.06 7.29
N HIS A 302 17.42 -12.69 6.43
CA HIS A 302 16.99 -13.07 5.07
C HIS A 302 16.42 -14.50 4.98
N HIS A 303 16.36 -15.25 6.10
CA HIS A 303 15.89 -16.63 6.07
C HIS A 303 14.36 -16.70 5.84
N PRO A 304 13.89 -17.42 4.80
CA PRO A 304 12.44 -17.62 4.56
C PRO A 304 11.74 -18.18 5.79
N PHE A 305 10.68 -17.53 6.26
CA PHE A 305 9.96 -17.96 7.46
C PHE A 305 8.47 -18.24 7.20
N ALA A 306 7.68 -17.22 6.92
CA ALA A 306 6.24 -17.35 6.74
C ALA A 306 5.88 -17.45 5.25
N PHE A 307 5.22 -18.54 4.85
CA PHE A 307 4.74 -18.68 3.46
C PHE A 307 3.63 -17.68 3.16
N ILE A 308 3.78 -16.92 2.05
CA ILE A 308 2.83 -15.87 1.64
C ILE A 308 2.15 -16.14 0.30
N GLY A 309 2.46 -17.28 -0.35
CA GLY A 309 1.88 -17.68 -1.63
C GLY A 309 2.90 -17.65 -2.76
N ASP A 310 2.58 -18.32 -3.86
CA ASP A 310 3.38 -18.32 -5.11
C ASP A 310 4.89 -18.55 -4.90
N SER A 311 5.24 -19.56 -4.07
CA SER A 311 6.63 -19.87 -3.68
C SER A 311 7.39 -18.71 -3.04
N THR A 312 6.69 -17.71 -2.51
CA THR A 312 7.25 -16.55 -1.81
C THR A 312 7.09 -16.74 -0.30
N TYR A 313 8.08 -16.33 0.45
CA TYR A 313 8.10 -16.34 1.90
C TYR A 313 8.39 -14.94 2.42
N TYR A 314 7.82 -14.60 3.57
CA TYR A 314 8.24 -13.43 4.32
C TYR A 314 9.39 -13.81 5.25
N ALA A 315 10.38 -12.96 5.30
CA ALA A 315 11.53 -13.01 6.19
C ALA A 315 11.68 -11.62 6.80
N MET A 316 11.98 -11.49 8.03
CA MET A 316 12.13 -10.28 8.88
C MET A 316 12.31 -8.96 8.08
N GLY A 317 11.23 -8.38 7.56
CA GLY A 317 11.25 -7.14 6.76
C GLY A 317 11.52 -7.31 5.26
N TRP A 318 11.55 -8.54 4.76
CA TRP A 318 11.83 -8.89 3.37
C TRP A 318 10.88 -9.96 2.84
N GLU A 319 10.69 -9.97 1.54
CA GLU A 319 10.07 -11.07 0.79
C GLU A 319 11.18 -11.86 0.09
N VAL A 320 11.10 -13.18 0.15
CA VAL A 320 12.11 -14.09 -0.44
C VAL A 320 11.44 -15.04 -1.41
N LYS A 321 11.86 -15.00 -2.67
CA LYS A 321 11.40 -15.88 -3.74
C LYS A 321 12.58 -16.29 -4.62
N ASN A 322 12.82 -17.61 -4.79
CA ASN A 322 13.88 -18.12 -5.66
C ASN A 322 15.26 -17.47 -5.41
N ALA A 323 15.65 -17.28 -4.15
CA ALA A 323 16.86 -16.59 -3.72
C ALA A 323 16.94 -15.08 -4.08
N ILE A 324 15.88 -14.50 -4.60
CA ILE A 324 15.71 -13.04 -4.71
C ILE A 324 15.09 -12.55 -3.40
N ILE A 325 15.70 -11.52 -2.83
CA ILE A 325 15.24 -10.84 -1.63
C ILE A 325 14.73 -9.48 -2.05
N SER A 326 13.50 -9.14 -1.71
CA SER A 326 12.93 -7.85 -2.12
C SER A 326 11.95 -7.32 -1.10
N HIS A 327 11.69 -6.04 -1.13
CA HIS A 327 10.53 -5.43 -0.51
C HIS A 327 10.10 -4.21 -1.32
N ASN A 328 8.82 -4.08 -1.59
CA ASN A 328 8.27 -2.84 -2.11
C ASN A 328 7.78 -1.96 -0.96
N GLY A 329 7.68 -0.67 -1.22
CA GLY A 329 7.15 0.31 -0.28
C GLY A 329 6.31 1.32 -1.02
N TRP A 330 5.18 1.68 -0.44
CA TRP A 330 4.35 2.74 -0.97
C TRP A 330 3.66 3.49 0.15
N THR A 331 3.54 4.78 -0.05
CA THR A 331 2.76 5.69 0.79
C THR A 331 1.59 6.22 -0.05
N GLU A 332 0.87 7.18 0.48
CA GLU A 332 -0.20 7.83 -0.27
C GLU A 332 0.28 8.48 -1.58
N ASN A 333 1.58 8.87 -1.69
CA ASN A 333 2.09 9.66 -2.81
C ASN A 333 3.51 9.31 -3.26
N THR A 334 4.10 8.21 -2.77
CA THR A 334 5.41 7.71 -3.20
C THR A 334 5.38 6.19 -3.37
N TYR A 335 6.31 5.68 -4.17
CA TYR A 335 6.59 4.26 -4.31
C TYR A 335 8.10 4.02 -4.24
N SER A 336 8.51 2.89 -3.68
CA SER A 336 9.87 2.39 -3.72
C SER A 336 9.90 0.87 -3.86
N LYS A 337 11.00 0.34 -4.37
CA LYS A 337 11.29 -1.10 -4.33
C LYS A 337 12.78 -1.33 -4.23
N VAL A 338 13.16 -2.25 -3.37
CA VAL A 338 14.51 -2.81 -3.27
C VAL A 338 14.44 -4.27 -3.71
N LEU A 339 15.38 -4.67 -4.55
CA LEU A 339 15.58 -6.05 -4.98
C LEU A 339 17.05 -6.38 -4.84
N LEU A 340 17.34 -7.51 -4.22
CA LEU A 340 18.68 -8.05 -4.05
C LEU A 340 18.69 -9.48 -4.59
N ASP A 341 19.65 -9.80 -5.39
CA ASP A 341 20.01 -11.17 -5.74
C ASP A 341 21.39 -11.52 -5.19
N LYS A 342 22.09 -12.48 -5.76
CA LYS A 342 23.42 -12.87 -5.28
C LYS A 342 24.53 -11.89 -5.65
N GLU A 343 24.32 -11.07 -6.69
CA GLU A 343 25.35 -10.19 -7.26
C GLU A 343 24.93 -8.73 -7.25
N TYR A 344 23.65 -8.47 -7.54
CA TYR A 344 23.12 -7.13 -7.75
C TYR A 344 22.14 -6.70 -6.69
N GLY A 345 22.17 -5.41 -6.37
CA GLY A 345 21.13 -4.72 -5.65
C GLY A 345 20.54 -3.60 -6.51
N ILE A 346 19.22 -3.50 -6.56
CA ILE A 346 18.49 -2.48 -7.32
C ILE A 346 17.54 -1.76 -6.37
N SER A 347 17.64 -0.44 -6.29
CA SER A 347 16.69 0.42 -5.57
C SER A 347 16.09 1.43 -6.53
N LEU A 348 14.78 1.33 -6.74
CA LEU A 348 13.99 2.32 -7.48
C LEU A 348 13.09 3.07 -6.51
N GLN A 349 13.13 4.39 -6.59
CA GLN A 349 12.27 5.29 -5.82
C GLN A 349 11.52 6.20 -6.79
N ILE A 350 10.21 6.32 -6.61
CA ILE A 350 9.31 7.11 -7.45
C ILE A 350 8.53 8.07 -6.57
N ASN A 351 8.54 9.36 -6.91
CA ASN A 351 7.77 10.36 -6.17
C ASN A 351 6.30 10.43 -6.58
N ALA A 352 5.73 9.30 -6.95
CA ALA A 352 4.32 9.20 -7.27
C ALA A 352 3.73 7.87 -6.81
N MET A 353 2.44 7.91 -6.44
CA MET A 353 1.64 6.74 -6.16
C MET A 353 0.54 6.59 -7.21
N ASP A 354 0.42 5.38 -7.75
CA ASP A 354 -0.65 5.00 -8.66
C ASP A 354 -1.23 3.65 -8.26
N TYR A 355 -2.27 3.67 -7.43
CA TYR A 355 -2.83 2.47 -6.82
C TYR A 355 -3.25 1.40 -7.84
N PHE A 356 -3.75 1.78 -9.00
CA PHE A 356 -4.19 0.85 -10.05
C PHE A 356 -3.05 0.37 -10.97
N ASN A 357 -1.88 0.95 -10.85
CA ASN A 357 -0.70 0.62 -11.67
C ASN A 357 0.52 0.23 -10.84
N LEU A 358 0.35 -0.20 -9.57
CA LEU A 358 1.45 -0.69 -8.73
C LEU A 358 2.25 -1.82 -9.41
N ASN A 359 1.56 -2.76 -10.06
CA ASN A 359 2.22 -3.85 -10.79
C ASN A 359 3.11 -3.35 -11.95
N GLU A 360 2.79 -2.18 -12.52
CA GLU A 360 3.63 -1.56 -13.55
C GLU A 360 4.93 -1.01 -12.96
N TYR A 361 4.88 -0.44 -11.75
CA TYR A 361 6.06 0.01 -11.03
C TYR A 361 6.94 -1.18 -10.62
N ASP A 362 6.33 -2.26 -10.14
CA ASP A 362 7.05 -3.51 -9.86
C ASP A 362 7.71 -4.08 -11.12
N ALA A 363 7.05 -3.99 -12.29
CA ALA A 363 7.56 -4.46 -13.56
C ALA A 363 8.80 -3.67 -14.02
N ILE A 364 8.94 -2.38 -13.67
CA ILE A 364 10.16 -1.61 -13.96
C ILE A 364 11.36 -2.26 -13.27
N VAL A 365 11.25 -2.58 -11.97
CA VAL A 365 12.36 -3.18 -11.21
C VAL A 365 12.69 -4.57 -11.74
N ASN A 366 11.69 -5.36 -12.12
CA ASN A 366 11.91 -6.66 -12.75
C ASN A 366 12.61 -6.54 -14.11
N GLY A 367 12.25 -5.53 -14.92
CA GLY A 367 12.91 -5.23 -16.19
C GLY A 367 14.36 -4.78 -16.00
N LEU A 368 14.62 -3.96 -14.98
CA LEU A 368 15.99 -3.58 -14.60
C LEU A 368 16.80 -4.78 -14.14
N HIS A 369 16.20 -5.69 -13.35
CA HIS A 369 16.85 -6.94 -12.95
C HIS A 369 17.22 -7.82 -14.16
N GLN A 370 16.35 -7.91 -15.18
CA GLN A 370 16.67 -8.59 -16.42
C GLN A 370 17.83 -7.90 -17.17
N LEU A 371 17.83 -6.56 -17.26
CA LEU A 371 18.89 -5.80 -17.92
C LEU A 371 20.27 -5.97 -17.26
N VAL A 372 20.36 -5.97 -15.93
CA VAL A 372 21.65 -6.19 -15.24
C VAL A 372 22.20 -7.58 -15.49
N HIS A 373 21.33 -8.56 -15.78
CA HIS A 373 21.69 -9.91 -16.21
C HIS A 373 21.77 -10.07 -17.74
N GLN A 374 21.75 -8.96 -18.50
CA GLN A 374 21.83 -8.92 -19.98
C GLN A 374 20.68 -9.65 -20.68
N GLU A 375 19.56 -9.79 -20.00
CA GLU A 375 18.32 -10.31 -20.58
C GLU A 375 17.51 -9.17 -21.21
N GLN A 376 16.65 -9.52 -22.17
CA GLN A 376 15.72 -8.55 -22.74
C GLN A 376 14.61 -8.25 -21.70
N PRO A 377 14.37 -6.97 -21.36
CA PRO A 377 13.37 -6.63 -20.38
C PRO A 377 11.98 -6.97 -20.89
N SER A 378 11.18 -7.60 -20.05
CA SER A 378 9.77 -7.88 -20.31
C SER A 378 9.00 -6.56 -20.28
N LEU A 379 8.68 -6.03 -21.46
CA LEU A 379 7.96 -4.77 -21.59
C LEU A 379 6.45 -5.02 -21.40
N SER A 380 5.83 -4.26 -20.52
CA SER A 380 4.39 -4.23 -20.42
C SER A 380 3.80 -3.46 -21.62
N ASN A 381 2.87 -4.10 -22.34
CA ASN A 381 2.08 -3.44 -23.40
C ASN A 381 0.83 -2.75 -22.83
N SER A 382 0.70 -2.65 -21.52
CA SER A 382 -0.44 -2.02 -20.88
C SER A 382 -0.50 -0.53 -21.24
N LYS A 383 -1.72 -0.02 -21.35
CA LYS A 383 -1.99 1.40 -21.55
C LYS A 383 -2.67 1.95 -20.28
N PRO A 384 -1.91 2.30 -19.24
CA PRO A 384 -2.46 2.68 -17.93
C PRO A 384 -3.49 3.81 -18.04
N PHE A 385 -3.22 4.80 -18.88
CA PHE A 385 -4.10 5.93 -19.09
C PHE A 385 -5.47 5.52 -19.68
N LEU A 386 -5.52 4.49 -20.53
CA LEU A 386 -6.78 3.99 -21.07
C LEU A 386 -7.68 3.38 -19.99
N LYS A 387 -7.09 2.73 -18.97
CA LYS A 387 -7.86 2.21 -17.81
C LYS A 387 -8.59 3.36 -17.11
N TYR A 388 -7.91 4.49 -16.89
CA TYR A 388 -8.52 5.68 -16.27
C TYR A 388 -9.60 6.29 -17.15
N ILE A 389 -9.39 6.46 -18.46
CA ILE A 389 -10.42 6.98 -19.37
C ILE A 389 -11.69 6.12 -19.31
N LEU A 390 -11.54 4.80 -19.38
CA LEU A 390 -12.70 3.89 -19.32
C LEU A 390 -13.41 3.97 -17.97
N PHE A 391 -12.65 4.06 -16.89
CA PHE A 391 -13.18 4.24 -15.54
C PHE A 391 -13.93 5.57 -15.41
N ASP A 392 -13.37 6.69 -15.86
CA ASP A 392 -13.95 8.01 -15.75
C ASP A 392 -15.21 8.15 -16.62
N LEU A 393 -15.23 7.54 -17.80
CA LEU A 393 -16.43 7.47 -18.65
C LEU A 393 -17.56 6.71 -17.96
N LEU A 394 -17.25 5.56 -17.35
CA LEU A 394 -18.23 4.78 -16.59
C LEU A 394 -18.75 5.58 -15.40
N LEU A 395 -17.88 6.28 -14.68
CA LEU A 395 -18.23 7.14 -13.57
C LEU A 395 -19.14 8.30 -14.01
N ALA A 396 -18.81 8.97 -15.12
CA ALA A 396 -19.65 10.03 -15.69
C ALA A 396 -21.06 9.52 -16.01
N ILE A 397 -21.18 8.30 -16.56
CA ILE A 397 -22.47 7.66 -16.82
C ILE A 397 -23.24 7.43 -15.51
N ILE A 398 -22.59 6.92 -14.45
CA ILE A 398 -23.21 6.69 -13.15
C ILE A 398 -23.73 8.00 -12.56
N ILE A 399 -22.92 9.06 -12.57
CA ILE A 399 -23.29 10.39 -12.09
C ILE A 399 -24.50 10.93 -12.88
N ALA A 400 -24.46 10.85 -14.21
CA ALA A 400 -25.58 11.29 -15.07
C ALA A 400 -26.88 10.53 -14.73
N LEU A 401 -26.80 9.23 -14.44
CA LEU A 401 -27.95 8.42 -14.04
C LEU A 401 -28.47 8.80 -12.65
N ILE A 402 -27.60 9.13 -11.71
CA ILE A 402 -27.98 9.64 -10.39
C ILE A 402 -28.69 10.99 -10.52
N VAL A 403 -28.09 11.95 -11.23
CA VAL A 403 -28.70 13.27 -11.49
C VAL A 403 -30.07 13.14 -12.16
N ARG A 404 -30.19 12.26 -13.16
CA ARG A 404 -31.49 11.98 -13.81
C ARG A 404 -32.50 11.35 -12.84
N SER A 405 -32.04 10.50 -11.91
CA SER A 405 -32.91 9.90 -10.88
C SER A 405 -33.42 10.97 -9.94
N ILE A 406 -32.55 11.87 -9.47
CA ILE A 406 -32.91 13.02 -8.64
C ILE A 406 -33.94 13.92 -9.38
N TYR A 407 -33.64 14.32 -10.62
CA TYR A 407 -34.56 15.12 -11.43
C TYR A 407 -35.96 14.51 -11.54
N ARG A 408 -36.04 13.19 -11.71
CA ARG A 408 -37.28 12.45 -11.79
C ARG A 408 -38.05 12.38 -10.46
N LEU A 409 -37.39 12.43 -9.31
CA LEU A 409 -38.03 12.47 -8.00
C LEU A 409 -38.91 13.73 -7.88
N PHE A 410 -38.43 14.87 -8.40
CA PHE A 410 -39.11 16.14 -8.33
C PHE A 410 -40.15 16.35 -9.43
N ASN A 411 -39.96 15.75 -10.63
CA ASN A 411 -40.77 15.99 -11.83
C ASN A 411 -41.66 14.78 -12.22
N ARG A 412 -42.15 14.00 -11.27
CA ARG A 412 -42.98 12.81 -11.54
C ARG A 412 -44.37 13.17 -12.09
N LYS A 413 -44.63 12.85 -13.39
CA LYS A 413 -45.98 12.64 -13.90
C LYS A 413 -46.49 11.28 -13.42
N LYS A 414 -47.78 11.16 -13.05
CA LYS A 414 -48.40 9.91 -12.55
C LYS A 414 -48.65 8.93 -13.72
N PRO A 415 -47.76 7.98 -14.07
CA PRO A 415 -48.08 6.97 -15.05
C PRO A 415 -48.95 5.88 -14.44
N LYS A 416 -49.85 5.30 -15.21
CA LYS A 416 -50.50 4.03 -14.88
C LYS A 416 -49.40 2.95 -14.88
N VAL A 417 -49.19 2.26 -13.76
CA VAL A 417 -48.13 1.28 -13.61
C VAL A 417 -48.78 -0.11 -13.49
N THR A 418 -48.32 -1.08 -14.30
CA THR A 418 -48.80 -2.47 -14.22
C THR A 418 -48.22 -3.14 -12.93
N THR A 419 -48.87 -4.22 -12.46
CA THR A 419 -48.41 -4.98 -11.27
C THR A 419 -46.96 -5.46 -11.41
N PHE A 420 -46.57 -5.92 -12.61
CA PHE A 420 -45.23 -6.35 -12.91
C PHE A 420 -44.22 -5.17 -12.83
N GLN A 421 -44.59 -4.00 -13.37
CA GLN A 421 -43.77 -2.78 -13.26
C GLN A 421 -43.58 -2.34 -11.81
N LEU A 422 -44.61 -2.49 -10.99
CA LEU A 422 -44.56 -2.17 -9.58
C LEU A 422 -43.63 -3.11 -8.83
N ALA A 423 -43.77 -4.43 -9.05
CA ALA A 423 -42.88 -5.44 -8.45
C ALA A 423 -41.40 -5.18 -8.80
N PHE A 424 -41.11 -4.89 -10.06
CA PHE A 424 -39.77 -4.57 -10.51
C PHE A 424 -39.23 -3.26 -9.91
N GLN A 425 -40.08 -2.24 -9.70
CA GLN A 425 -39.67 -1.01 -9.02
C GLN A 425 -39.26 -1.27 -7.58
N TRP A 426 -40.02 -2.11 -6.86
CA TRP A 426 -39.67 -2.54 -5.49
C TRP A 426 -38.39 -3.35 -5.46
N PHE A 427 -38.23 -4.30 -6.36
CA PHE A 427 -36.99 -5.06 -6.51
C PHE A 427 -35.79 -4.14 -6.77
N SER A 428 -35.93 -3.23 -7.73
CA SER A 428 -34.89 -2.27 -8.06
C SER A 428 -34.53 -1.34 -6.88
N LEU A 429 -35.53 -0.88 -6.14
CA LEU A 429 -35.34 -0.07 -4.93
C LEU A 429 -34.55 -0.87 -3.87
N ALA A 430 -34.98 -2.11 -3.62
CA ALA A 430 -34.32 -2.97 -2.62
C ALA A 430 -32.87 -3.26 -2.99
N VAL A 431 -32.61 -3.68 -4.23
CA VAL A 431 -31.27 -4.09 -4.66
C VAL A 431 -30.34 -2.88 -4.84
N PHE A 432 -30.72 -1.88 -5.62
CA PHE A 432 -29.80 -0.81 -6.04
C PHE A 432 -29.79 0.41 -5.13
N ASN A 433 -30.81 0.58 -4.29
CA ASN A 433 -30.87 1.71 -3.37
C ASN A 433 -30.72 1.32 -1.88
N LEU A 434 -30.75 0.03 -1.55
CA LEU A 434 -30.55 -0.43 -0.18
C LEU A 434 -29.42 -1.46 -0.08
N LEU A 435 -29.56 -2.65 -0.70
CA LEU A 435 -28.61 -3.75 -0.51
C LEU A 435 -27.21 -3.43 -1.03
N LEU A 436 -27.09 -3.01 -2.29
CA LEU A 436 -25.80 -2.72 -2.92
C LEU A 436 -25.06 -1.55 -2.26
N PRO A 437 -25.67 -0.39 -2.00
CA PRO A 437 -25.00 0.67 -1.26
C PRO A 437 -24.59 0.28 0.15
N SER A 438 -25.43 -0.47 0.87
CA SER A 438 -25.11 -0.98 2.21
C SER A 438 -23.92 -1.96 2.15
N PHE A 439 -23.87 -2.83 1.15
CA PHE A 439 -22.73 -3.72 0.94
C PHE A 439 -21.43 -2.92 0.73
N VAL A 440 -21.47 -1.89 -0.15
CA VAL A 440 -20.27 -1.06 -0.41
C VAL A 440 -19.82 -0.28 0.84
N LEU A 441 -20.74 0.18 1.68
CA LEU A 441 -20.38 0.96 2.88
C LEU A 441 -19.99 0.09 4.09
N ILE A 442 -20.49 -1.14 4.18
CA ILE A 442 -20.33 -1.98 5.37
C ILE A 442 -19.46 -3.20 5.11
N ALA A 443 -19.82 -4.01 4.10
CA ALA A 443 -19.13 -5.28 3.84
C ALA A 443 -17.84 -5.11 3.03
N PHE A 444 -17.84 -4.25 2.01
CA PHE A 444 -16.67 -4.00 1.18
C PHE A 444 -15.44 -3.54 1.98
N PRO A 445 -15.54 -2.61 2.96
CA PRO A 445 -14.40 -2.23 3.78
C PRO A 445 -13.80 -3.39 4.58
N GLN A 446 -14.63 -4.31 5.04
CA GLN A 446 -14.18 -5.50 5.80
C GLN A 446 -13.40 -6.49 4.92
N LEU A 447 -13.71 -6.53 3.61
CA LEU A 447 -13.09 -7.45 2.66
C LEU A 447 -11.83 -6.86 1.99
N PHE A 448 -11.78 -5.54 1.77
CA PHE A 448 -10.76 -4.89 0.92
C PHE A 448 -9.96 -3.80 1.63
N GLY A 449 -10.32 -3.45 2.88
CA GLY A 449 -9.64 -2.45 3.68
C GLY A 449 -10.48 -1.19 3.95
N PRO A 450 -10.10 -0.39 4.95
CA PRO A 450 -10.86 0.79 5.39
C PRO A 450 -11.09 1.79 4.25
N LEU A 451 -12.31 2.33 4.13
CA LEU A 451 -12.62 3.35 3.13
C LEU A 451 -11.77 4.61 3.29
N SER A 452 -11.36 4.95 4.51
CA SER A 452 -10.41 6.04 4.78
C SER A 452 -9.07 5.81 4.09
N THR A 453 -8.55 4.59 4.16
CA THR A 453 -7.30 4.19 3.50
C THR A 453 -7.46 4.21 1.98
N VAL A 454 -8.56 3.65 1.45
CA VAL A 454 -8.83 3.71 0.00
C VAL A 454 -8.92 5.17 -0.48
N THR A 455 -9.57 6.04 0.30
CA THR A 455 -9.65 7.48 -0.01
C THR A 455 -8.29 8.15 0.01
N LEU A 456 -7.43 7.75 0.93
CA LEU A 456 -6.08 8.28 1.08
C LEU A 456 -5.18 7.87 -0.10
N PHE A 457 -5.20 6.60 -0.51
CA PHE A 457 -4.31 6.06 -1.56
C PHE A 457 -4.85 6.22 -2.99
N ALA A 458 -6.16 6.36 -3.15
CA ALA A 458 -6.84 6.57 -4.43
C ALA A 458 -7.86 7.72 -4.30
N PRO A 459 -7.41 8.97 -4.09
CA PRO A 459 -8.30 10.12 -3.97
C PRO A 459 -9.11 10.30 -5.26
N GLY A 460 -10.32 10.85 -5.12
CA GLY A 460 -11.30 10.87 -6.21
C GLY A 460 -12.12 9.58 -6.21
N ILE A 461 -11.54 8.46 -6.56
CA ILE A 461 -12.20 7.14 -6.58
C ILE A 461 -12.68 6.73 -5.19
N GLY A 462 -11.82 6.82 -4.18
CA GLY A 462 -12.18 6.53 -2.80
C GLY A 462 -13.31 7.42 -2.27
N HIS A 463 -13.29 8.72 -2.60
CA HIS A 463 -14.40 9.62 -2.25
C HIS A 463 -15.71 9.19 -2.91
N LEU A 464 -15.67 8.73 -4.15
CA LEU A 464 -16.85 8.30 -4.88
C LEU A 464 -17.40 6.96 -4.40
N LEU A 465 -16.55 6.07 -3.90
CA LEU A 465 -16.96 4.85 -3.20
C LEU A 465 -17.76 5.14 -1.92
N PHE A 466 -17.66 6.35 -1.37
CA PHE A 466 -18.51 6.81 -0.26
C PHE A 466 -19.72 7.62 -0.77
N ILE A 467 -19.51 8.61 -1.65
CA ILE A 467 -20.55 9.56 -2.08
C ILE A 467 -21.65 8.87 -2.89
N ILE A 468 -21.30 7.94 -3.79
CA ILE A 468 -22.28 7.25 -4.65
C ILE A 468 -23.23 6.39 -3.82
N PRO A 469 -22.77 5.47 -2.94
CA PRO A 469 -23.66 4.66 -2.11
C PRO A 469 -24.56 5.52 -1.19
N VAL A 470 -24.01 6.55 -0.56
CA VAL A 470 -24.80 7.46 0.30
C VAL A 470 -25.88 8.15 -0.51
N SER A 471 -25.56 8.64 -1.72
CA SER A 471 -26.54 9.27 -2.62
C SER A 471 -27.65 8.30 -3.02
N LEU A 472 -27.29 7.05 -3.33
CA LEU A 472 -28.28 6.00 -3.68
C LEU A 472 -29.19 5.66 -2.51
N LEU A 473 -28.67 5.57 -1.27
CA LEU A 473 -29.47 5.37 -0.05
C LEU A 473 -30.46 6.51 0.16
N ILE A 474 -30.01 7.76 0.05
CA ILE A 474 -30.88 8.94 0.18
C ILE A 474 -31.99 8.93 -0.87
N ILE A 475 -31.67 8.67 -2.15
CA ILE A 475 -32.65 8.55 -3.23
C ILE A 475 -33.65 7.43 -2.94
N GLY A 476 -33.15 6.30 -2.44
CA GLY A 476 -33.94 5.15 -2.03
C GLY A 476 -34.96 5.51 -0.94
N LEU A 477 -34.48 6.16 0.13
CA LEU A 477 -35.31 6.59 1.24
C LEU A 477 -36.40 7.57 0.80
N ILE A 478 -36.04 8.62 0.05
CA ILE A 478 -37.01 9.58 -0.49
C ILE A 478 -38.06 8.87 -1.35
N THR A 479 -37.64 7.93 -2.21
CA THR A 479 -38.53 7.14 -3.05
C THR A 479 -39.49 6.31 -2.19
N LEU A 480 -38.97 5.62 -1.17
CA LEU A 480 -39.78 4.81 -0.26
C LEU A 480 -40.83 5.66 0.46
N VAL A 481 -40.43 6.80 1.05
CA VAL A 481 -41.36 7.74 1.71
C VAL A 481 -42.45 8.22 0.77
N GLN A 482 -42.10 8.59 -0.47
CA GLN A 482 -43.08 8.99 -1.48
C GLN A 482 -44.06 7.86 -1.83
N TYR A 483 -43.64 6.58 -1.83
CA TYR A 483 -44.54 5.46 -2.03
C TYR A 483 -45.47 5.23 -0.84
N LEU A 484 -44.96 5.31 0.38
CA LEU A 484 -45.76 5.15 1.61
C LEU A 484 -46.82 6.25 1.78
N LEU A 485 -46.45 7.50 1.51
CA LEU A 485 -47.35 8.63 1.59
C LEU A 485 -48.47 8.63 0.49
N LYS A 486 -48.23 7.91 -0.64
CA LYS A 486 -49.22 7.84 -1.76
C LYS A 486 -50.16 6.64 -1.68
N LYS A 487 -49.96 5.67 -0.80
CA LYS A 487 -50.95 4.62 -0.54
C LYS A 487 -51.98 5.15 0.40
N PRO A 488 -53.29 5.16 0.03
CA PRO A 488 -54.35 5.25 1.03
C PRO A 488 -54.21 4.00 1.90
N ILE A 489 -53.89 4.19 3.17
CA ILE A 489 -53.92 3.17 4.20
C ILE A 489 -55.33 2.57 4.11
N PHE A 490 -55.43 1.32 3.68
CA PHE A 490 -56.60 0.47 3.70
C PHE A 490 -57.95 1.26 3.79
N ALA A 491 -58.54 1.62 2.66
CA ALA A 491 -59.99 1.81 2.62
C ALA A 491 -60.57 0.42 2.89
N SER A 492 -60.90 0.16 4.14
CA SER A 492 -61.75 -0.95 4.56
C SER A 492 -62.99 -0.93 3.68
N ARG A 493 -63.09 -1.86 2.75
CA ARG A 493 -64.40 -2.22 2.20
C ARG A 493 -65.15 -2.92 3.34
N LEU A 494 -65.94 -2.14 4.07
CA LEU A 494 -67.05 -2.69 4.80
C LEU A 494 -67.98 -3.31 3.76
N PRO A 495 -68.39 -4.58 3.87
CA PRO A 495 -69.45 -5.11 3.03
C PRO A 495 -70.72 -4.36 3.34
N GLY A 496 -71.23 -3.62 2.38
CA GLY A 496 -72.56 -3.03 2.50
C GLY A 496 -73.59 -4.14 2.65
N ASN A 497 -74.31 -4.10 3.76
CA ASN A 497 -75.60 -4.82 3.91
C ASN A 497 -76.58 -4.34 2.83
N ASN A 498 -77.05 -5.29 2.05
CA ASN A 498 -78.40 -5.36 1.54
C ASN A 498 -78.78 -6.82 1.47
#